data_f3e0f9d5f3584264b67ae30693ea6a50
#
_entry.id   f3e0f9d5f3584264b67ae30693ea6a50
#
_cell.length_a   1.000
_cell.length_b   1.000
_cell.length_c   1.000
_cell.angle_alpha   90.00
_cell.angle_beta   90.00
_cell.angle_gamma   90.00
#
_symmetry.space_group_name_H-M   'P 1'
#
loop_
_entity.id
_entity.type
_entity.pdbx_description
1 polymer ?
#
loop_
_entity_poly.entity_id
_entity_poly.type
_entity_poly.pdbx_seq_one_letter_code
_entity_poly.pdbx_strand_id
1 'polypeptide(L)'
;MGHRYCRFEWDDLRFFLCVCRHKTVSAAGPHLGVDHATVSRRIARLEHALNTKLFEHRQTGFVPTTAGTRLQRMAEVVEAAINACEAELSDADSAVEGVVRIGAPDCFAACFLGARLPAFCKAHPKLHVDLLTITSPSSVSQREVDIFIGSSLPNEGRIISRKLTDYHAGLFASQSYLENRPPIGSVSDVLSDDYICDVEDLYSYQAEFAPVPSAQFRSANVLPLLQAVKGGAAIAVLPSYVACQDEALVPVFPAQINFHRSLYVLMHEDNKNLTRVRAVYDFIFSEVHKNRSIFCPEAAFNGSERAVTGKPIVISPRHETRTASLREMKKGPSGSAIRC
;
A
#
# COMPACT_ATOMS: atom_id res chain seq x y z
N MET A 1 -44.30 -0.97 -15.65
CA MET A 1 -42.84 -1.00 -15.71
C MET A 1 -42.41 -2.36 -15.23
N GLY A 2 -42.01 -3.27 -16.14
CA GLY A 2 -41.63 -4.64 -15.78
C GLY A 2 -40.25 -4.63 -15.13
N HIS A 3 -40.15 -5.19 -13.94
CA HIS A 3 -38.87 -5.51 -13.32
C HIS A 3 -38.10 -6.43 -14.26
N ARG A 4 -36.96 -5.95 -14.82
CA ARG A 4 -36.00 -6.82 -15.48
C ARG A 4 -35.34 -7.67 -14.40
N TYR A 5 -35.87 -8.88 -14.19
CA TYR A 5 -35.16 -9.86 -13.37
C TYR A 5 -33.75 -10.06 -13.92
N CYS A 6 -32.78 -10.21 -13.00
CA CYS A 6 -31.39 -10.48 -13.34
C CYS A 6 -31.35 -11.73 -14.28
N ARG A 7 -30.56 -11.67 -15.37
CA ARG A 7 -30.45 -12.75 -16.35
C ARG A 7 -29.73 -13.99 -15.83
N PHE A 8 -29.09 -13.90 -14.67
CA PHE A 8 -28.33 -14.99 -14.04
C PHE A 8 -28.72 -15.12 -12.56
N GLU A 9 -28.43 -16.27 -11.97
CA GLU A 9 -28.61 -16.49 -10.54
C GLU A 9 -27.49 -15.91 -9.73
N TRP A 10 -27.82 -15.28 -8.61
CA TRP A 10 -26.83 -14.66 -7.70
C TRP A 10 -25.78 -15.65 -7.19
N ASP A 11 -26.20 -16.92 -6.94
CA ASP A 11 -25.30 -17.97 -6.50
C ASP A 11 -24.20 -18.28 -7.53
N ASP A 12 -24.43 -18.05 -8.83
CA ASP A 12 -23.41 -18.27 -9.86
C ASP A 12 -22.21 -17.33 -9.71
N LEU A 13 -22.37 -16.15 -9.09
CA LEU A 13 -21.27 -15.26 -8.77
C LEU A 13 -20.34 -15.87 -7.71
N ARG A 14 -20.86 -16.61 -6.73
CA ARG A 14 -20.07 -17.31 -5.72
C ARG A 14 -19.19 -18.39 -6.37
N PHE A 15 -19.75 -19.15 -7.31
CA PHE A 15 -18.99 -20.13 -8.09
C PHE A 15 -17.90 -19.47 -8.93
N PHE A 16 -18.24 -18.37 -9.59
CA PHE A 16 -17.29 -17.59 -10.39
C PHE A 16 -16.12 -17.08 -9.54
N LEU A 17 -16.38 -16.44 -8.40
CA LEU A 17 -15.33 -15.96 -7.47
C LEU A 17 -14.46 -17.09 -6.95
N CYS A 18 -15.06 -18.24 -6.63
CA CYS A 18 -14.30 -19.39 -6.18
C CYS A 18 -13.31 -19.89 -7.24
N VAL A 19 -13.72 -19.95 -8.52
CA VAL A 19 -12.83 -20.32 -9.63
C VAL A 19 -11.74 -19.24 -9.85
N CYS A 20 -12.06 -17.95 -9.73
CA CYS A 20 -11.05 -16.89 -9.80
C CYS A 20 -9.93 -17.07 -8.74
N ARG A 21 -10.30 -17.44 -7.51
CA ARG A 21 -9.38 -17.63 -6.38
C ARG A 21 -8.52 -18.88 -6.52
N HIS A 22 -9.15 -19.99 -6.92
CA HIS A 22 -8.50 -21.31 -6.95
C HIS A 22 -7.94 -21.71 -8.32
N LYS A 23 -8.17 -20.90 -9.35
CA LYS A 23 -7.68 -21.05 -10.74
C LYS A 23 -8.07 -22.33 -11.47
N THR A 24 -8.72 -23.30 -10.80
CA THR A 24 -9.23 -24.52 -11.43
C THR A 24 -10.59 -24.89 -10.86
N VAL A 25 -11.44 -25.49 -11.67
CA VAL A 25 -12.76 -25.99 -11.23
C VAL A 25 -12.63 -27.14 -10.24
N SER A 26 -11.58 -27.96 -10.39
CA SER A 26 -11.30 -29.08 -9.47
C SER A 26 -10.89 -28.61 -8.08
N ALA A 27 -10.13 -27.53 -7.99
CA ALA A 27 -9.76 -26.93 -6.70
C ALA A 27 -10.91 -26.13 -6.08
N ALA A 28 -11.79 -25.53 -6.90
CA ALA A 28 -12.94 -24.79 -6.40
C ALA A 28 -14.06 -25.71 -5.83
N GLY A 29 -14.21 -26.91 -6.38
CA GLY A 29 -15.28 -27.84 -5.98
C GLY A 29 -15.35 -28.13 -4.47
N PRO A 30 -14.28 -28.57 -3.82
CA PRO A 30 -14.25 -28.81 -2.37
C PRO A 30 -14.64 -27.62 -1.52
N HIS A 31 -14.24 -26.41 -1.92
CA HIS A 31 -14.59 -25.16 -1.21
C HIS A 31 -16.08 -24.78 -1.36
N LEU A 32 -16.74 -25.29 -2.42
CA LEU A 32 -18.16 -25.08 -2.67
C LEU A 32 -19.04 -26.23 -2.22
N GLY A 33 -18.42 -27.34 -1.75
CA GLY A 33 -19.13 -28.54 -1.35
C GLY A 33 -19.80 -29.28 -2.51
N VAL A 34 -19.26 -29.16 -3.75
CA VAL A 34 -19.79 -29.77 -4.97
C VAL A 34 -18.69 -30.38 -5.83
N ASP A 35 -19.09 -31.20 -6.81
CA ASP A 35 -18.17 -31.77 -7.79
C ASP A 35 -17.74 -30.71 -8.85
N HIS A 36 -16.63 -30.99 -9.53
CA HIS A 36 -16.05 -30.11 -10.55
C HIS A 36 -16.97 -29.93 -11.77
N ALA A 37 -17.81 -30.92 -12.10
CA ALA A 37 -18.76 -30.83 -13.22
C ALA A 37 -19.89 -29.81 -12.92
N THR A 38 -20.33 -29.78 -11.66
CA THR A 38 -21.28 -28.76 -11.18
C THR A 38 -20.67 -27.38 -11.23
N VAL A 39 -19.41 -27.19 -10.82
CA VAL A 39 -18.72 -25.90 -10.94
C VAL A 39 -18.65 -25.47 -12.40
N SER A 40 -18.19 -26.36 -13.30
CA SER A 40 -18.09 -26.05 -14.74
C SER A 40 -19.45 -25.65 -15.34
N ARG A 41 -20.53 -26.37 -14.99
CA ARG A 41 -21.87 -26.08 -15.47
C ARG A 41 -22.38 -24.72 -14.99
N ARG A 42 -22.12 -24.36 -13.74
CA ARG A 42 -22.48 -23.04 -13.16
C ARG A 42 -21.74 -21.90 -13.87
N ILE A 43 -20.45 -22.04 -14.13
CA ILE A 43 -19.67 -21.05 -14.90
C ILE A 43 -20.21 -20.93 -16.32
N ALA A 44 -20.45 -22.05 -17.02
CA ALA A 44 -21.01 -22.02 -18.38
C ALA A 44 -22.39 -21.35 -18.43
N ARG A 45 -23.22 -21.58 -17.43
CA ARG A 45 -24.56 -20.95 -17.31
C ARG A 45 -24.42 -19.43 -17.14
N LEU A 46 -23.49 -18.97 -16.28
CA LEU A 46 -23.22 -17.55 -16.06
C LEU A 46 -22.70 -16.88 -17.34
N GLU A 47 -21.73 -17.48 -18.02
CA GLU A 47 -21.21 -16.99 -19.29
C GLU A 47 -22.30 -16.87 -20.36
N HIS A 48 -23.18 -17.90 -20.45
CA HIS A 48 -24.31 -17.91 -21.37
C HIS A 48 -25.31 -16.80 -21.03
N ALA A 49 -25.67 -16.63 -19.75
CA ALA A 49 -26.61 -15.60 -19.31
C ALA A 49 -26.09 -14.18 -19.59
N LEU A 50 -24.78 -13.97 -19.48
CA LEU A 50 -24.12 -12.70 -19.76
C LEU A 50 -23.72 -12.54 -21.24
N ASN A 51 -23.88 -13.59 -22.05
CA ASN A 51 -23.41 -13.67 -23.44
C ASN A 51 -21.93 -13.22 -23.58
N THR A 52 -21.07 -13.66 -22.65
CA THR A 52 -19.68 -13.21 -22.58
C THR A 52 -18.83 -14.28 -21.95
N LYS A 53 -17.66 -14.55 -22.52
CA LYS A 53 -16.66 -15.42 -21.90
C LYS A 53 -15.97 -14.70 -20.74
N LEU A 54 -15.96 -15.36 -19.57
CA LEU A 54 -15.39 -14.82 -18.34
C LEU A 54 -14.01 -15.40 -18.05
N PHE A 55 -13.72 -16.59 -18.59
CA PHE A 55 -12.43 -17.25 -18.44
C PHE A 55 -11.82 -17.66 -19.77
N GLU A 56 -10.48 -17.59 -19.82
CA GLU A 56 -9.63 -18.29 -20.79
C GLU A 56 -9.07 -19.55 -20.12
N HIS A 57 -9.09 -20.66 -20.86
CA HIS A 57 -8.46 -21.90 -20.38
C HIS A 57 -7.00 -21.93 -20.84
N ARG A 58 -6.06 -21.87 -19.90
CA ARG A 58 -4.62 -21.94 -20.16
C ARG A 58 -4.03 -23.18 -19.48
N GLN A 59 -2.79 -23.52 -19.81
CA GLN A 59 -2.09 -24.63 -19.14
C GLN A 59 -2.00 -24.43 -17.62
N THR A 60 -2.00 -23.19 -17.16
CA THR A 60 -1.98 -22.80 -15.74
C THR A 60 -3.35 -22.76 -15.08
N GLY A 61 -4.43 -23.13 -15.82
CA GLY A 61 -5.80 -23.14 -15.32
C GLY A 61 -6.70 -22.06 -15.96
N PHE A 62 -7.75 -21.70 -15.25
CA PHE A 62 -8.71 -20.68 -15.64
C PHE A 62 -8.17 -19.27 -15.33
N VAL A 63 -7.95 -18.46 -16.36
CA VAL A 63 -7.53 -17.07 -16.25
C VAL A 63 -8.69 -16.17 -16.60
N PRO A 64 -9.10 -15.21 -15.76
CA PRO A 64 -10.17 -14.28 -16.08
C PRO A 64 -9.85 -13.48 -17.35
N THR A 65 -10.81 -13.34 -18.25
CA THR A 65 -10.78 -12.41 -19.37
C THR A 65 -10.89 -10.95 -18.86
N THR A 66 -10.76 -9.97 -19.74
CA THR A 66 -11.04 -8.56 -19.40
C THR A 66 -12.46 -8.40 -18.84
N ALA A 67 -13.45 -9.10 -19.41
CA ALA A 67 -14.82 -9.11 -18.91
C ALA A 67 -14.90 -9.86 -17.56
N GLY A 68 -14.19 -10.99 -17.43
CA GLY A 68 -14.07 -11.73 -16.17
C GLY A 68 -13.48 -10.87 -15.04
N THR A 69 -12.41 -10.14 -15.29
CA THR A 69 -11.79 -9.23 -14.30
C THR A 69 -12.75 -8.12 -13.89
N ARG A 70 -13.52 -7.57 -14.83
CA ARG A 70 -14.56 -6.58 -14.50
C ARG A 70 -15.67 -7.17 -13.66
N LEU A 71 -16.16 -8.38 -14.02
CA LEU A 71 -17.19 -9.07 -13.23
C LEU A 71 -16.66 -9.45 -11.84
N GLN A 72 -15.42 -9.90 -11.73
CA GLN A 72 -14.80 -10.25 -10.45
C GLN A 72 -14.90 -9.10 -9.45
N ARG A 73 -14.51 -7.90 -9.86
CA ARG A 73 -14.62 -6.70 -9.01
C ARG A 73 -16.06 -6.44 -8.54
N MET A 74 -17.03 -6.58 -9.46
CA MET A 74 -18.43 -6.36 -9.11
C MET A 74 -18.98 -7.46 -8.21
N ALA A 75 -18.61 -8.71 -8.46
CA ALA A 75 -19.05 -9.87 -7.68
C ALA A 75 -18.49 -9.84 -6.25
N GLU A 76 -17.23 -9.38 -6.06
CA GLU A 76 -16.64 -9.16 -4.73
C GLU A 76 -17.42 -8.10 -3.92
N VAL A 77 -17.97 -7.09 -4.59
CA VAL A 77 -18.87 -6.11 -3.94
C VAL A 77 -20.13 -6.75 -3.44
N VAL A 78 -20.75 -7.61 -4.28
CA VAL A 78 -21.99 -8.31 -3.91
C VAL A 78 -21.73 -9.28 -2.75
N GLU A 79 -20.64 -10.05 -2.81
CA GLU A 79 -20.23 -10.94 -1.72
C GLU A 79 -20.03 -10.17 -0.41
N ALA A 80 -19.35 -9.03 -0.46
CA ALA A 80 -19.17 -8.18 0.70
C ALA A 80 -20.50 -7.66 1.29
N ALA A 81 -21.45 -7.29 0.43
CA ALA A 81 -22.78 -6.84 0.86
C ALA A 81 -23.59 -7.98 1.52
N ILE A 82 -23.53 -9.20 0.96
CA ILE A 82 -24.20 -10.37 1.53
C ILE A 82 -23.61 -10.69 2.92
N ASN A 83 -22.28 -10.73 3.01
CA ASN A 83 -21.60 -10.98 4.28
C ASN A 83 -21.90 -9.89 5.33
N ALA A 84 -22.10 -8.64 4.89
CA ALA A 84 -22.51 -7.55 5.78
C ALA A 84 -23.93 -7.77 6.31
N CYS A 85 -24.85 -8.21 5.47
CA CYS A 85 -26.22 -8.55 5.90
C CYS A 85 -26.22 -9.72 6.90
N GLU A 86 -25.44 -10.76 6.66
CA GLU A 86 -25.27 -11.88 7.58
C GLU A 86 -24.69 -11.44 8.93
N ALA A 87 -23.67 -10.56 8.90
CA ALA A 87 -23.07 -10.02 10.11
C ALA A 87 -24.00 -9.10 10.90
N GLU A 88 -24.89 -8.37 10.22
CA GLU A 88 -25.86 -7.47 10.86
C GLU A 88 -27.02 -8.23 11.51
N LEU A 89 -27.36 -9.39 10.94
CA LEU A 89 -28.46 -10.24 11.41
C LEU A 89 -28.03 -11.32 12.42
N SER A 90 -26.73 -11.64 12.49
CA SER A 90 -26.19 -12.55 13.48
C SER A 90 -25.93 -11.80 14.79
N ASP A 91 -26.48 -12.30 15.88
CA ASP A 91 -26.23 -11.82 17.23
C ASP A 91 -24.74 -11.71 17.55
N ALA A 92 -24.38 -10.83 18.50
CA ALA A 92 -23.04 -10.34 18.85
C ALA A 92 -21.92 -11.39 19.10
N ASP A 93 -22.17 -12.67 18.86
CA ASP A 93 -21.25 -13.82 18.99
C ASP A 93 -20.71 -14.29 17.62
N SER A 94 -20.92 -13.54 16.53
CA SER A 94 -20.45 -13.95 15.20
C SER A 94 -18.93 -13.98 15.14
N ALA A 95 -18.38 -15.18 15.02
CA ALA A 95 -16.96 -15.44 14.85
C ALA A 95 -16.41 -14.59 13.69
N VAL A 96 -15.31 -13.87 13.97
CA VAL A 96 -14.58 -13.13 12.94
C VAL A 96 -14.07 -14.12 11.90
N GLU A 97 -14.68 -14.14 10.71
CA GLU A 97 -14.37 -15.13 9.66
C GLU A 97 -14.33 -14.53 8.25
N GLY A 98 -13.66 -15.23 7.33
CA GLY A 98 -13.51 -14.83 5.94
C GLY A 98 -12.13 -14.29 5.62
N VAL A 99 -12.00 -13.53 4.52
CA VAL A 99 -10.73 -12.99 4.04
C VAL A 99 -10.74 -11.47 4.20
N VAL A 100 -9.62 -10.91 4.68
CA VAL A 100 -9.35 -9.46 4.68
C VAL A 100 -8.04 -9.19 3.96
N ARG A 101 -8.07 -8.33 2.97
CA ARG A 101 -6.90 -7.90 2.20
C ARG A 101 -6.40 -6.56 2.70
N ILE A 102 -5.12 -6.53 3.09
CA ILE A 102 -4.44 -5.32 3.55
C ILE A 102 -3.42 -4.92 2.50
N GLY A 103 -3.52 -3.71 1.96
CA GLY A 103 -2.47 -3.07 1.17
C GLY A 103 -1.63 -2.15 2.04
N ALA A 104 -0.31 -2.25 1.96
CA ALA A 104 0.59 -1.38 2.72
C ALA A 104 1.92 -1.19 2.00
N PRO A 105 2.69 -0.12 2.29
CA PRO A 105 4.06 0.02 1.83
C PRO A 105 4.91 -1.16 2.29
N ASP A 106 5.85 -1.58 1.45
CA ASP A 106 6.69 -2.77 1.65
C ASP A 106 7.36 -2.82 3.03
N CYS A 107 7.95 -1.71 3.45
CA CYS A 107 8.63 -1.61 4.75
C CYS A 107 7.65 -1.71 5.94
N PHE A 108 6.45 -1.11 5.84
CA PHE A 108 5.44 -1.23 6.91
C PHE A 108 4.87 -2.65 6.95
N ALA A 109 4.60 -3.24 5.78
CA ALA A 109 4.15 -4.61 5.67
C ALA A 109 5.16 -5.59 6.26
N ALA A 110 6.43 -5.53 5.85
CA ALA A 110 7.45 -6.48 6.25
C ALA A 110 7.93 -6.26 7.69
N CYS A 111 8.29 -5.02 8.06
CA CYS A 111 8.96 -4.75 9.33
C CYS A 111 7.99 -4.53 10.50
N PHE A 112 6.73 -4.15 10.22
CA PHE A 112 5.77 -3.91 11.29
C PHE A 112 4.64 -4.94 11.33
N LEU A 113 3.88 -5.11 10.25
CA LEU A 113 2.72 -6.00 10.23
C LEU A 113 3.09 -7.48 10.20
N GLY A 114 4.12 -7.85 9.42
CA GLY A 114 4.54 -9.23 9.22
C GLY A 114 4.89 -9.97 10.51
N ALA A 115 5.47 -9.29 11.48
CA ALA A 115 5.80 -9.87 12.79
C ALA A 115 4.57 -10.01 13.72
N ARG A 116 3.46 -9.31 13.45
CA ARG A 116 2.31 -9.16 14.37
C ARG A 116 1.06 -9.88 13.90
N LEU A 117 0.77 -9.84 12.60
CA LEU A 117 -0.40 -10.49 12.02
C LEU A 117 -0.52 -11.99 12.29
N PRO A 118 0.56 -12.80 12.28
CA PRO A 118 0.44 -14.24 12.56
C PRO A 118 -0.16 -14.55 13.92
N ALA A 119 0.15 -13.77 14.96
CA ALA A 119 -0.42 -13.95 16.29
C ALA A 119 -1.91 -13.59 16.31
N PHE A 120 -2.30 -12.53 15.62
CA PHE A 120 -3.69 -12.14 15.46
C PHE A 120 -4.51 -13.20 14.71
N CYS A 121 -3.98 -13.75 13.61
CA CYS A 121 -4.65 -14.82 12.86
C CYS A 121 -4.83 -16.08 13.70
N LYS A 122 -3.85 -16.44 14.56
CA LYS A 122 -4.00 -17.58 15.49
C LYS A 122 -5.16 -17.38 16.50
N ALA A 123 -5.42 -16.15 16.93
CA ALA A 123 -6.53 -15.82 17.79
C ALA A 123 -7.89 -15.84 17.06
N HIS A 124 -7.87 -15.79 15.72
CA HIS A 124 -9.07 -15.78 14.88
C HIS A 124 -8.95 -16.86 13.78
N PRO A 125 -9.09 -18.16 14.12
CA PRO A 125 -8.72 -19.27 13.20
C PRO A 125 -9.57 -19.36 11.94
N LYS A 126 -10.72 -18.70 11.88
CA LYS A 126 -11.57 -18.62 10.69
C LYS A 126 -11.29 -17.37 9.82
N LEU A 127 -10.39 -16.49 10.28
CA LEU A 127 -10.00 -15.29 9.55
C LEU A 127 -8.72 -15.55 8.76
N HIS A 128 -8.74 -15.23 7.48
CA HIS A 128 -7.58 -15.21 6.61
C HIS A 128 -7.20 -13.77 6.30
N VAL A 129 -5.93 -13.43 6.38
CA VAL A 129 -5.42 -12.09 6.08
C VAL A 129 -4.41 -12.17 4.96
N ASP A 130 -4.72 -11.51 3.85
CA ASP A 130 -3.80 -11.32 2.72
C ASP A 130 -3.10 -9.98 2.88
N LEU A 131 -1.78 -9.99 3.05
CA LEU A 131 -0.96 -8.78 3.14
C LEU A 131 -0.28 -8.53 1.81
N LEU A 132 -0.61 -7.42 1.17
CA LEU A 132 -0.14 -7.03 -0.17
C LEU A 132 0.74 -5.78 -0.07
N THR A 133 1.87 -5.79 -0.77
CA THR A 133 2.71 -4.59 -0.90
C THR A 133 2.17 -3.71 -2.01
N ILE A 134 1.50 -2.63 -1.64
CA ILE A 134 0.84 -1.70 -2.55
C ILE A 134 1.12 -0.28 -2.08
N THR A 135 1.52 0.59 -3.00
CA THR A 135 1.83 2.00 -2.73
C THR A 135 0.71 2.95 -3.13
N SER A 136 -0.22 2.52 -4.01
CA SER A 136 -1.28 3.38 -4.53
C SER A 136 -2.59 3.27 -3.74
N PRO A 137 -3.16 4.39 -3.25
CA PRO A 137 -4.46 4.40 -2.59
C PRO A 137 -5.64 4.09 -3.54
N SER A 138 -5.43 4.10 -4.86
CA SER A 138 -6.45 3.74 -5.84
C SER A 138 -6.90 2.28 -5.73
N SER A 139 -6.08 1.40 -5.15
CA SER A 139 -6.42 0.01 -4.88
C SER A 139 -7.65 -0.17 -3.97
N VAL A 140 -7.92 0.79 -3.07
CA VAL A 140 -9.14 0.80 -2.24
C VAL A 140 -10.36 1.15 -3.10
N SER A 141 -10.26 2.18 -3.94
CA SER A 141 -11.35 2.57 -4.85
C SER A 141 -11.67 1.49 -5.85
N GLN A 142 -10.66 0.72 -6.27
CA GLN A 142 -10.79 -0.42 -7.18
C GLN A 142 -11.17 -1.72 -6.46
N ARG A 143 -11.30 -1.69 -5.13
CA ARG A 143 -11.63 -2.83 -4.26
C ARG A 143 -10.64 -4.00 -4.38
N GLU A 144 -9.39 -3.70 -4.66
CA GLU A 144 -8.31 -4.69 -4.65
C GLU A 144 -7.92 -5.07 -3.22
N VAL A 145 -8.10 -4.12 -2.28
CA VAL A 145 -7.88 -4.31 -0.85
C VAL A 145 -9.06 -3.79 -0.02
N ASP A 146 -9.28 -4.38 1.15
CA ASP A 146 -10.29 -3.94 2.12
C ASP A 146 -9.78 -2.79 2.98
N ILE A 147 -8.50 -2.84 3.34
CA ILE A 147 -7.79 -1.85 4.13
C ILE A 147 -6.51 -1.46 3.38
N PHE A 148 -6.26 -0.18 3.23
CA PHE A 148 -5.00 0.33 2.71
C PHE A 148 -4.31 1.20 3.76
N ILE A 149 -3.00 1.06 3.89
CA ILE A 149 -2.15 1.89 4.74
C ILE A 149 -1.17 2.62 3.85
N GLY A 150 -1.08 3.94 3.99
CA GLY A 150 -0.16 4.73 3.17
C GLY A 150 -0.07 6.18 3.62
N SER A 151 0.82 6.93 2.97
CA SER A 151 1.08 8.35 3.28
C SER A 151 0.21 9.32 2.47
N SER A 152 -0.41 8.86 1.38
CA SER A 152 -1.24 9.68 0.51
C SER A 152 -2.72 9.39 0.69
N LEU A 153 -3.53 10.44 0.54
CA LEU A 153 -4.98 10.35 0.57
C LEU A 153 -5.51 10.33 -0.88
N PRO A 154 -6.56 9.54 -1.17
CA PRO A 154 -7.19 9.56 -2.48
C PRO A 154 -7.93 10.89 -2.68
N ASN A 155 -7.90 11.38 -3.91
CA ASN A 155 -8.59 12.62 -4.26
C ASN A 155 -10.09 12.41 -4.51
N GLU A 156 -10.54 11.17 -4.74
CA GLU A 156 -11.91 10.83 -5.13
C GLU A 156 -12.33 9.47 -4.57
N GLY A 157 -13.63 9.27 -4.42
CA GLY A 157 -14.24 7.98 -4.06
C GLY A 157 -14.94 7.99 -2.68
N ARG A 158 -15.76 6.96 -2.44
CA ARG A 158 -16.45 6.72 -1.15
C ARG A 158 -15.48 6.04 -0.17
N ILE A 159 -14.41 6.76 0.21
CA ILE A 159 -13.33 6.25 1.04
C ILE A 159 -13.33 6.95 2.38
N ILE A 160 -13.30 6.14 3.43
CA ILE A 160 -13.07 6.60 4.80
C ILE A 160 -11.57 6.58 5.03
N SER A 161 -11.03 7.70 5.46
CA SER A 161 -9.63 7.82 5.85
C SER A 161 -9.51 8.23 7.32
N ARG A 162 -8.55 7.63 8.02
CA ARG A 162 -8.21 8.03 9.39
C ARG A 162 -6.69 8.00 9.56
N LYS A 163 -6.17 9.02 10.19
CA LYS A 163 -4.75 9.07 10.54
C LYS A 163 -4.41 7.93 11.51
N LEU A 164 -3.42 7.13 11.13
CA LEU A 164 -2.93 6.00 11.91
C LEU A 164 -1.86 6.45 12.91
N THR A 165 -0.83 7.11 12.41
CA THR A 165 0.26 7.66 13.22
C THR A 165 1.08 8.67 12.44
N ASP A 166 1.85 9.48 13.14
CA ASP A 166 2.99 10.18 12.57
C ASP A 166 4.24 9.32 12.66
N TYR A 167 5.19 9.54 11.77
CA TYR A 167 6.50 8.94 11.83
C TYR A 167 7.58 9.92 11.35
N HIS A 168 8.80 9.69 11.80
CA HIS A 168 9.97 10.37 11.30
C HIS A 168 10.60 9.58 10.17
N ALA A 169 11.14 10.27 9.18
CA ALA A 169 12.09 9.73 8.22
C ALA A 169 13.36 10.57 8.26
N GLY A 170 14.50 9.92 8.21
CA GLY A 170 15.80 10.58 8.29
C GLY A 170 16.84 9.88 7.44
N LEU A 171 17.99 10.48 7.33
CA LEU A 171 19.13 9.92 6.63
C LEU A 171 19.82 8.91 7.53
N PHE A 172 20.05 7.68 7.04
CA PHE A 172 20.69 6.61 7.78
C PHE A 172 21.84 5.99 6.99
N ALA A 173 22.85 5.59 7.71
CA ALA A 173 23.99 4.79 7.24
C ALA A 173 24.28 3.65 8.21
N SER A 174 24.95 2.59 7.77
CA SER A 174 25.49 1.61 8.70
C SER A 174 26.76 2.15 9.39
N GLN A 175 27.02 1.68 10.60
CA GLN A 175 28.24 2.03 11.34
C GLN A 175 29.48 1.63 10.54
N SER A 176 29.48 0.46 9.93
CA SER A 176 30.58 -0.03 9.10
C SER A 176 30.85 0.86 7.87
N TYR A 177 29.80 1.43 7.27
CA TYR A 177 29.98 2.40 6.18
C TYR A 177 30.71 3.65 6.66
N LEU A 178 30.30 4.20 7.81
CA LEU A 178 30.89 5.42 8.35
C LEU A 178 32.35 5.23 8.82
N GLU A 179 32.71 4.05 9.32
CA GLU A 179 34.07 3.70 9.77
C GLU A 179 35.04 3.53 8.60
N ASN A 180 34.58 3.11 7.43
CA ASN A 180 35.42 2.83 6.26
C ASN A 180 35.55 4.00 5.28
N ARG A 181 35.18 5.21 5.68
CA ARG A 181 35.26 6.41 4.84
C ARG A 181 35.77 7.64 5.61
N PRO A 182 36.24 8.69 4.93
CA PRO A 182 36.53 9.97 5.57
C PRO A 182 35.30 10.52 6.31
N PRO A 183 35.47 11.25 7.41
CA PRO A 183 34.40 11.87 8.15
C PRO A 183 33.52 12.75 7.23
N ILE A 184 32.21 12.57 7.32
CA ILE A 184 31.26 13.37 6.57
C ILE A 184 31.06 14.69 7.30
N GLY A 185 31.50 15.79 6.71
CA GLY A 185 31.46 17.12 7.32
C GLY A 185 30.17 17.89 7.04
N SER A 186 29.47 17.56 5.95
CA SER A 186 28.26 18.26 5.53
C SER A 186 27.28 17.34 4.80
N VAL A 187 26.03 17.79 4.69
CA VAL A 187 25.01 17.09 3.90
C VAL A 187 25.43 16.99 2.42
N SER A 188 26.13 17.99 1.91
CA SER A 188 26.63 17.98 0.52
C SER A 188 27.63 16.86 0.25
N ASP A 189 28.45 16.49 1.25
CA ASP A 189 29.44 15.41 1.12
C ASP A 189 28.76 14.03 1.02
N VAL A 190 27.58 13.89 1.63
CA VAL A 190 26.79 12.66 1.59
C VAL A 190 26.14 12.44 0.23
N LEU A 191 25.69 13.52 -0.38
CA LEU A 191 24.79 13.46 -1.52
C LEU A 191 25.53 13.23 -2.86
N SER A 192 26.89 13.27 -2.87
CA SER A 192 27.63 13.24 -4.15
C SER A 192 27.76 11.84 -4.76
N ASP A 193 28.09 10.80 -3.98
CA ASP A 193 28.52 9.52 -4.56
C ASP A 193 27.76 8.29 -4.04
N ASP A 194 27.32 8.29 -2.79
CA ASP A 194 26.80 7.07 -2.14
C ASP A 194 25.32 7.16 -1.76
N TYR A 195 24.65 8.24 -2.15
CA TYR A 195 23.23 8.40 -1.86
C TYR A 195 22.40 7.54 -2.79
N ILE A 196 21.47 6.81 -2.20
CA ILE A 196 20.45 6.05 -2.90
C ILE A 196 19.06 6.52 -2.45
N CYS A 197 18.08 6.44 -3.32
CA CYS A 197 16.77 6.98 -3.02
C CYS A 197 15.62 6.11 -3.53
N ASP A 198 14.44 6.30 -2.97
CA ASP A 198 13.20 5.80 -3.51
C ASP A 198 12.84 6.53 -4.81
N VAL A 199 12.28 5.81 -5.78
CA VAL A 199 11.85 6.38 -7.07
C VAL A 199 10.70 7.36 -6.88
N GLU A 200 9.79 7.09 -5.93
CA GLU A 200 8.66 7.96 -5.62
C GLU A 200 9.08 9.12 -4.71
N ASP A 201 9.95 8.89 -3.76
CA ASP A 201 10.51 9.91 -2.87
C ASP A 201 11.43 10.89 -3.60
N LEU A 202 11.92 10.51 -4.77
CA LEU A 202 12.67 11.42 -5.64
C LEU A 202 11.90 12.75 -5.86
N TYR A 203 10.58 12.71 -5.84
CA TYR A 203 9.74 13.90 -6.01
C TYR A 203 9.30 14.52 -4.68
N SER A 204 9.22 13.78 -3.59
CA SER A 204 8.72 14.28 -2.30
C SER A 204 9.82 14.80 -1.38
N TYR A 205 10.98 14.13 -1.33
CA TYR A 205 12.13 14.58 -0.53
C TYR A 205 13.06 15.51 -1.32
N GLN A 206 13.13 15.41 -2.66
CA GLN A 206 13.94 16.32 -3.48
C GLN A 206 13.52 17.79 -3.37
N ALA A 207 12.24 18.06 -3.14
CA ALA A 207 11.80 19.44 -2.92
C ALA A 207 12.36 20.02 -1.61
N GLU A 208 12.74 19.15 -0.67
CA GLU A 208 13.30 19.55 0.64
C GLU A 208 14.84 19.48 0.67
N PHE A 209 15.45 18.70 -0.23
CA PHE A 209 16.90 18.63 -0.48
C PHE A 209 17.24 19.26 -1.82
N ALA A 210 17.71 20.46 -1.88
CA ALA A 210 18.21 21.06 -3.12
C ALA A 210 19.71 21.35 -3.02
N PRO A 211 20.52 20.97 -4.03
CA PRO A 211 20.29 20.09 -5.16
C PRO A 211 20.55 18.62 -4.81
N VAL A 212 19.64 17.72 -5.18
CA VAL A 212 19.87 16.28 -5.00
C VAL A 212 20.77 15.79 -6.14
N PRO A 213 21.89 15.14 -5.84
CA PRO A 213 22.69 14.46 -6.84
C PRO A 213 21.91 13.33 -7.49
N SER A 214 22.31 12.94 -8.69
CA SER A 214 21.72 11.79 -9.35
C SER A 214 22.09 10.51 -8.60
N ALA A 215 21.16 9.95 -7.84
CA ALA A 215 21.37 8.66 -7.20
C ALA A 215 21.63 7.59 -8.26
N GLN A 216 22.76 6.86 -8.15
CA GLN A 216 23.09 5.78 -9.08
C GLN A 216 22.18 4.56 -8.88
N PHE A 217 21.72 4.30 -7.67
CA PHE A 217 20.75 3.25 -7.36
C PHE A 217 19.44 3.86 -6.87
N ARG A 218 18.33 3.45 -7.49
CA ARG A 218 16.98 3.84 -7.13
C ARG A 218 16.08 2.63 -7.07
N SER A 219 15.18 2.61 -6.11
CA SER A 219 14.19 1.53 -5.94
C SER A 219 12.81 2.13 -5.76
N ALA A 220 11.77 1.46 -6.25
CA ALA A 220 10.38 1.80 -5.98
C ALA A 220 9.91 1.29 -4.59
N ASN A 221 10.79 0.61 -3.85
CA ASN A 221 10.52 0.03 -2.56
C ASN A 221 11.63 0.38 -1.57
N VAL A 222 11.27 0.59 -0.31
CA VAL A 222 12.22 0.97 0.74
C VAL A 222 13.08 -0.21 1.21
N LEU A 223 12.58 -1.44 1.14
CA LEU A 223 13.34 -2.61 1.60
C LEU A 223 14.68 -2.82 0.88
N PRO A 224 14.79 -2.72 -0.45
CA PRO A 224 16.09 -2.77 -1.13
C PRO A 224 17.06 -1.69 -0.67
N LEU A 225 16.57 -0.46 -0.41
CA LEU A 225 17.38 0.63 0.12
C LEU A 225 17.89 0.30 1.52
N LEU A 226 17.00 -0.20 2.40
CA LEU A 226 17.38 -0.67 3.73
C LEU A 226 18.48 -1.72 3.68
N GLN A 227 18.37 -2.71 2.78
CA GLN A 227 19.38 -3.77 2.65
C GLN A 227 20.74 -3.23 2.15
N ALA A 228 20.71 -2.30 1.21
CA ALA A 228 21.94 -1.66 0.72
C ALA A 228 22.65 -0.84 1.83
N VAL A 229 21.88 -0.10 2.62
CA VAL A 229 22.40 0.66 3.77
C VAL A 229 22.95 -0.28 4.84
N LYS A 230 22.24 -1.35 5.19
CA LYS A 230 22.72 -2.38 6.13
C LYS A 230 23.99 -3.06 5.67
N GLY A 231 24.12 -3.32 4.37
CA GLY A 231 25.29 -3.90 3.75
C GLY A 231 26.52 -2.96 3.71
N GLY A 232 26.41 -1.73 4.18
CA GLY A 232 27.52 -0.76 4.19
C GLY A 232 27.84 -0.19 2.81
N ALA A 233 26.91 -0.29 1.86
CA ALA A 233 27.15 0.13 0.47
C ALA A 233 26.63 1.54 0.17
N ALA A 234 25.79 2.12 1.06
CA ALA A 234 25.07 3.35 0.73
C ALA A 234 24.53 4.10 1.94
N ILE A 235 24.05 5.30 1.68
CA ILE A 235 23.27 6.16 2.59
C ILE A 235 21.89 6.39 1.97
N ALA A 236 20.81 6.32 2.77
CA ALA A 236 19.46 6.57 2.29
C ALA A 236 18.57 7.25 3.34
N VAL A 237 17.52 7.93 2.86
CA VAL A 237 16.41 8.33 3.71
C VAL A 237 15.53 7.10 3.98
N LEU A 238 15.39 6.78 5.27
CA LEU A 238 14.61 5.62 5.72
C LEU A 238 13.61 6.05 6.79
N PRO A 239 12.44 5.41 6.86
CA PRO A 239 11.51 5.60 7.96
C PRO A 239 12.12 5.13 9.29
N SER A 240 11.96 5.91 10.36
CA SER A 240 12.50 5.60 11.69
C SER A 240 12.02 4.25 12.24
N TYR A 241 10.75 3.91 12.00
CA TYR A 241 10.15 2.65 12.46
C TYR A 241 10.77 1.41 11.79
N VAL A 242 11.62 1.62 10.80
CA VAL A 242 12.41 0.56 10.13
C VAL A 242 13.86 0.65 10.57
N ALA A 243 14.48 1.82 10.41
CA ALA A 243 15.91 2.00 10.63
C ALA A 243 16.31 1.92 12.11
N CYS A 244 15.50 2.48 13.02
CA CYS A 244 15.81 2.49 14.45
C CYS A 244 15.63 1.13 15.15
N GLN A 245 15.14 0.11 14.44
CA GLN A 245 15.08 -1.26 14.96
C GLN A 245 16.37 -2.05 14.76
N ASP A 246 17.34 -1.49 14.05
CA ASP A 246 18.62 -2.12 13.77
C ASP A 246 19.74 -1.27 14.37
N GLU A 247 20.43 -1.81 15.37
CA GLU A 247 21.52 -1.13 16.09
C GLU A 247 22.74 -0.81 15.21
N ALA A 248 22.87 -1.52 14.08
CA ALA A 248 23.94 -1.26 13.11
C ALA A 248 23.68 0.01 12.27
N LEU A 249 22.45 0.54 12.28
CA LEU A 249 22.07 1.74 11.55
C LEU A 249 22.09 2.96 12.47
N VAL A 250 22.76 3.99 12.02
CA VAL A 250 22.87 5.25 12.75
C VAL A 250 22.31 6.41 11.92
N PRO A 251 21.59 7.35 12.54
CA PRO A 251 21.11 8.53 11.86
C PRO A 251 22.29 9.46 11.52
N VAL A 252 22.27 10.02 10.31
CA VAL A 252 23.25 10.97 9.80
C VAL A 252 22.59 12.35 9.73
N PHE A 253 23.16 13.34 10.35
CA PHE A 253 22.60 14.71 10.47
C PHE A 253 21.15 14.75 10.99
N PRO A 254 20.79 14.08 12.10
CA PRO A 254 19.42 13.96 12.54
C PRO A 254 18.76 15.31 12.91
N ALA A 255 19.54 16.30 13.31
CA ALA A 255 19.05 17.66 13.60
C ALA A 255 18.72 18.47 12.31
N GLN A 256 19.29 18.09 11.18
CA GLN A 256 19.17 18.81 9.91
C GLN A 256 18.25 18.07 8.93
N ILE A 257 18.22 16.73 9.01
CA ILE A 257 17.48 15.85 8.12
C ILE A 257 16.50 15.03 8.96
N ASN A 258 15.31 15.57 9.15
CA ASN A 258 14.25 14.95 9.92
C ASN A 258 12.90 15.31 9.31
N PHE A 259 12.35 14.39 8.53
CA PHE A 259 11.08 14.57 7.86
C PHE A 259 9.95 14.02 8.71
N HIS A 260 8.93 14.84 8.92
CA HIS A 260 7.69 14.42 9.56
C HIS A 260 6.70 13.96 8.50
N ARG A 261 6.20 12.75 8.65
CA ARG A 261 5.22 12.14 7.73
C ARG A 261 4.10 11.49 8.54
N SER A 262 2.99 11.25 7.89
CA SER A 262 1.84 10.58 8.51
C SER A 262 1.46 9.35 7.71
N LEU A 263 1.09 8.29 8.41
CA LEU A 263 0.39 7.15 7.83
C LEU A 263 -1.11 7.28 8.10
N TYR A 264 -1.88 6.90 7.11
CA TYR A 264 -3.33 6.86 7.15
C TYR A 264 -3.82 5.45 6.87
N VAL A 265 -4.92 5.07 7.50
CA VAL A 265 -5.69 3.89 7.12
C VAL A 265 -6.85 4.35 6.27
N LEU A 266 -7.03 3.72 5.13
CA LEU A 266 -8.11 3.96 4.20
C LEU A 266 -8.91 2.68 4.00
N MET A 267 -10.23 2.82 3.90
CA MET A 267 -11.12 1.73 3.55
C MET A 267 -12.32 2.26 2.75
N HIS A 268 -12.93 1.41 1.95
CA HIS A 268 -14.18 1.78 1.31
C HIS A 268 -15.31 1.89 2.35
N GLU A 269 -16.21 2.85 2.16
CA GLU A 269 -17.32 3.09 3.11
C GLU A 269 -18.18 1.84 3.34
N ASP A 270 -18.37 1.01 2.33
CA ASP A 270 -19.15 -0.23 2.43
C ASP A 270 -18.49 -1.28 3.34
N ASN A 271 -17.18 -1.20 3.55
CA ASN A 271 -16.42 -2.15 4.37
C ASN A 271 -16.43 -1.81 5.88
N LYS A 272 -16.88 -0.59 6.26
CA LYS A 272 -16.78 -0.09 7.64
C LYS A 272 -17.53 -0.94 8.68
N ASN A 273 -18.62 -1.59 8.25
CA ASN A 273 -19.49 -2.39 9.11
C ASN A 273 -19.16 -3.89 9.07
N LEU A 274 -18.24 -4.33 8.20
CA LEU A 274 -17.84 -5.73 8.14
C LEU A 274 -17.03 -6.11 9.37
N THR A 275 -17.56 -7.02 10.19
CA THR A 275 -16.95 -7.44 11.48
C THR A 275 -15.49 -7.85 11.30
N ARG A 276 -15.16 -8.64 10.27
CA ARG A 276 -13.80 -9.07 9.97
C ARG A 276 -12.86 -7.90 9.63
N VAL A 277 -13.34 -6.93 8.83
CA VAL A 277 -12.54 -5.75 8.47
C VAL A 277 -12.30 -4.87 9.69
N ARG A 278 -13.33 -4.68 10.51
CA ARG A 278 -13.25 -3.91 11.73
C ARG A 278 -12.28 -4.54 12.74
N ALA A 279 -12.32 -5.86 12.92
CA ALA A 279 -11.39 -6.57 13.80
C ALA A 279 -9.92 -6.35 13.39
N VAL A 280 -9.62 -6.45 12.09
CA VAL A 280 -8.28 -6.18 11.56
C VAL A 280 -7.92 -4.70 11.70
N TYR A 281 -8.85 -3.81 11.42
CA TYR A 281 -8.66 -2.37 11.58
C TYR A 281 -8.31 -2.01 13.03
N ASP A 282 -9.10 -2.46 14.01
CA ASP A 282 -8.88 -2.18 15.42
C ASP A 282 -7.55 -2.80 15.90
N PHE A 283 -7.20 -4.00 15.41
CA PHE A 283 -5.89 -4.61 15.68
C PHE A 283 -4.74 -3.73 15.18
N ILE A 284 -4.80 -3.23 13.93
CA ILE A 284 -3.74 -2.36 13.37
C ILE A 284 -3.58 -1.10 14.22
N PHE A 285 -4.68 -0.43 14.59
CA PHE A 285 -4.62 0.77 15.43
C PHE A 285 -4.05 0.46 16.82
N SER A 286 -4.46 -0.65 17.43
CA SER A 286 -3.95 -1.09 18.73
C SER A 286 -2.45 -1.35 18.71
N GLU A 287 -1.97 -2.08 17.70
CA GLU A 287 -0.55 -2.41 17.56
C GLU A 287 0.33 -1.18 17.29
N VAL A 288 -0.14 -0.28 16.44
CA VAL A 288 0.57 0.98 16.18
C VAL A 288 0.60 1.85 17.45
N HIS A 289 -0.51 1.94 18.19
CA HIS A 289 -0.57 2.70 19.43
C HIS A 289 0.38 2.14 20.51
N LYS A 290 0.41 0.83 20.70
CA LYS A 290 1.32 0.15 21.63
C LYS A 290 2.80 0.39 21.30
N ASN A 291 3.11 0.53 20.04
CA ASN A 291 4.48 0.68 19.53
C ASN A 291 4.80 2.11 19.05
N ARG A 292 4.10 3.12 19.56
CA ARG A 292 4.23 4.50 19.05
C ARG A 292 5.66 5.05 19.10
N SER A 293 6.45 4.63 20.06
CA SER A 293 7.84 5.08 20.23
C SER A 293 8.77 4.73 19.08
N ILE A 294 8.48 3.66 18.32
CA ILE A 294 9.31 3.32 17.15
C ILE A 294 9.05 4.23 15.93
N PHE A 295 7.87 4.83 15.86
CA PHE A 295 7.50 5.72 14.76
C PHE A 295 8.07 7.13 14.96
N CYS A 296 8.13 7.61 16.19
CA CYS A 296 8.67 8.91 16.54
C CYS A 296 9.66 8.76 17.70
N PRO A 297 10.86 8.20 17.46
CA PRO A 297 11.85 8.01 18.51
C PRO A 297 12.53 9.34 18.82
N GLU A 298 12.07 10.02 19.87
CA GLU A 298 12.62 11.31 20.33
C GLU A 298 14.13 11.25 20.58
N ALA A 299 14.61 10.14 21.14
CA ALA A 299 16.03 9.93 21.43
C ALA A 299 16.91 9.87 20.16
N ALA A 300 16.39 9.45 19.03
CA ALA A 300 17.17 9.33 17.79
C ALA A 300 17.33 10.69 17.07
N PHE A 301 16.39 11.61 17.27
CA PHE A 301 16.34 12.87 16.54
C PHE A 301 16.52 14.11 17.43
N ASN A 302 16.32 14.01 18.75
CA ASN A 302 16.42 15.14 19.68
C ASN A 302 17.66 15.15 20.57
N GLY A 303 18.54 14.18 20.47
CA GLY A 303 19.68 14.18 21.39
C GLY A 303 20.68 13.06 21.24
N SER A 304 21.70 13.37 20.66
CA SER A 304 23.06 13.39 21.19
C SER A 304 23.98 13.93 20.09
N GLU A 305 24.64 15.03 20.40
CA GLU A 305 25.89 15.45 19.78
C GLU A 305 26.93 14.32 19.89
N ARG A 306 26.79 13.27 19.07
CA ARG A 306 27.98 12.60 18.56
C ARG A 306 28.34 13.36 17.29
N ALA A 307 29.24 14.30 17.53
CA ALA A 307 29.66 15.37 16.69
C ALA A 307 29.85 14.95 15.21
N VAL A 308 28.96 15.42 14.36
CA VAL A 308 29.35 15.89 13.05
C VAL A 308 29.00 17.38 13.04
N THR A 309 30.02 18.21 13.32
CA THR A 309 29.90 19.66 13.48
C THR A 309 29.59 20.30 12.14
N GLY A 310 28.36 20.68 11.93
CA GLY A 310 27.90 21.52 10.82
C GLY A 310 26.85 22.52 11.29
N LYS A 311 26.96 23.77 10.85
CA LYS A 311 26.01 24.83 11.20
C LYS A 311 24.59 24.47 10.73
N PRO A 312 23.55 24.77 11.51
CA PRO A 312 22.18 24.42 11.15
C PRO A 312 21.73 25.13 9.87
N ILE A 313 21.26 24.35 8.91
CA ILE A 313 20.54 24.86 7.76
C ILE A 313 19.07 24.99 8.16
N VAL A 314 18.58 26.21 8.29
CA VAL A 314 17.16 26.48 8.56
C VAL A 314 16.39 26.28 7.25
N ILE A 315 15.73 25.16 7.14
CA ILE A 315 14.77 24.91 6.04
C ILE A 315 13.41 25.40 6.52
N SER A 316 13.00 26.54 5.98
CA SER A 316 11.67 27.11 6.23
C SER A 316 10.61 26.26 5.55
N PRO A 317 9.51 25.86 6.21
CA PRO A 317 8.43 25.12 5.58
C PRO A 317 7.65 26.06 4.67
N ARG A 318 7.86 25.99 3.37
CA ARG A 318 6.95 26.59 2.41
C ARG A 318 5.80 25.62 2.15
N HIS A 319 4.76 25.74 2.94
CA HIS A 319 3.41 25.35 2.56
C HIS A 319 2.92 26.34 1.54
N GLU A 320 2.87 25.95 0.28
CA GLU A 320 1.90 26.48 -0.67
C GLU A 320 1.77 25.54 -1.87
N THR A 321 0.68 24.84 -1.90
CA THR A 321 0.09 24.20 -3.06
C THR A 321 -0.07 25.20 -4.19
N ARG A 322 0.83 25.19 -5.17
CA ARG A 322 0.57 25.79 -6.49
C ARG A 322 0.05 24.71 -7.42
N THR A 323 -1.25 24.55 -7.45
CA THR A 323 -1.97 24.04 -8.62
C THR A 323 -1.75 25.02 -9.77
N ALA A 324 -0.72 24.81 -10.55
CA ALA A 324 -0.55 25.49 -11.82
C ALA A 324 -1.52 24.87 -12.83
N SER A 325 -2.56 25.62 -13.17
CA SER A 325 -3.53 25.34 -14.20
C SER A 325 -2.84 25.18 -15.56
N LEU A 326 -2.91 23.98 -16.10
CA LEU A 326 -2.61 23.66 -17.52
C LEU A 326 -3.74 24.17 -18.44
N ARG A 327 -3.94 25.47 -18.48
CA ARG A 327 -4.93 26.12 -19.37
C ARG A 327 -4.43 27.40 -20.00
N GLU A 328 -3.20 27.45 -20.51
CA GLU A 328 -2.78 28.55 -21.37
C GLU A 328 -1.60 28.20 -22.27
N MET A 329 -1.76 27.16 -23.11
CA MET A 329 -0.90 26.96 -24.28
C MET A 329 -1.72 26.43 -25.48
N LYS A 330 -2.74 27.21 -25.86
CA LYS A 330 -3.35 27.09 -27.20
C LYS A 330 -3.81 28.49 -27.65
N LYS A 331 -2.88 29.28 -28.10
CA LYS A 331 -3.08 30.37 -29.08
C LYS A 331 -1.71 30.68 -29.70
N GLY A 332 -1.40 30.00 -30.77
CA GLY A 332 -0.36 30.45 -31.71
C GLY A 332 -0.91 31.52 -32.62
N PRO A 333 -0.10 32.48 -33.05
CA PRO A 333 -0.53 33.60 -33.90
C PRO A 333 -0.73 33.14 -35.34
N SER A 334 -1.81 33.56 -35.89
CA SER A 334 -2.15 33.53 -37.33
C SER A 334 -1.30 34.50 -38.15
N GLY A 335 -0.83 34.06 -39.28
CA GLY A 335 -0.77 34.84 -40.48
C GLY A 335 0.53 35.57 -40.81
N SER A 336 1.23 35.10 -41.81
CA SER A 336 1.47 35.97 -42.96
C SER A 336 1.99 35.11 -44.13
N ALA A 337 1.30 35.27 -45.23
CA ALA A 337 1.70 34.78 -46.56
C ALA A 337 2.92 35.50 -47.06
N ILE A 338 3.88 34.74 -47.63
CA ILE A 338 4.73 35.27 -48.74
C ILE A 338 4.81 34.20 -49.82
N ARG A 339 4.51 34.65 -51.04
CA ARG A 339 4.70 33.95 -52.32
C ARG A 339 6.19 33.72 -52.60
N CYS A 340 6.56 32.65 -53.08
CA CYS A 340 7.09 32.36 -54.41
C CYS A 340 7.24 30.83 -54.52
#